data_b2272c5aa1dd713ac08ed9148bce5e7d
#
_entry.id   b2272c5aa1dd713ac08ed9148bce5e7d
#
_cell.length_a   1.000
_cell.length_b   1.000
_cell.length_c   1.000
_cell.angle_alpha   90.00
_cell.angle_beta   90.00
_cell.angle_gamma   90.00
#
_symmetry.space_group_name_H-M   'P 1'
#
loop_
_entity.id
_entity.type
_entity.pdbx_description
1 polymer ?
#
loop_
_entity_poly.entity_id
_entity_poly.type
_entity_poly.pdbx_seq_one_letter_code
_entity_poly.pdbx_strand_id
1 'polypeptide(L)'
;MAEKQQIEMEFTMKSSVKILYQCLSTSGGLSEWFADDVTIKNDQAKFEWDGNVEEAKVLAKKRDEFIRYQMLDDEGTDYFFEFRIKTDPLTGDVGLFIIDFAEEDEVEEQRML
;
A
#
# COMPACT_ATOMS: atom_id res chain seq x y z
N MET A 1 6.53 -22.67 -9.47
CA MET A 1 6.66 -21.38 -8.78
C MET A 1 5.77 -21.38 -7.55
N ALA A 2 6.29 -20.87 -6.45
CA ALA A 2 5.49 -20.78 -5.24
C ALA A 2 4.35 -19.75 -5.45
N GLU A 3 3.17 -20.13 -5.00
CA GLU A 3 2.04 -19.20 -5.00
C GLU A 3 2.25 -18.16 -3.91
N LYS A 4 1.84 -16.93 -4.19
CA LYS A 4 1.86 -15.87 -3.18
C LYS A 4 0.64 -16.02 -2.27
N GLN A 5 0.83 -15.75 -1.00
CA GLN A 5 -0.24 -15.75 -0.02
C GLN A 5 -0.64 -14.31 0.30
N GLN A 6 -1.93 -14.11 0.53
CA GLN A 6 -2.42 -12.82 0.97
C GLN A 6 -2.00 -12.59 2.42
N ILE A 7 -1.42 -11.44 2.68
CA ILE A 7 -1.09 -11.00 4.03
C ILE A 7 -1.81 -9.70 4.33
N GLU A 8 -2.17 -9.52 5.59
CA GLU A 8 -2.86 -8.33 6.03
C GLU A 8 -2.17 -7.80 7.29
N MET A 9 -1.86 -6.51 7.30
CA MET A 9 -1.23 -5.84 8.43
C MET A 9 -2.13 -4.69 8.88
N GLU A 10 -2.17 -4.46 10.19
CA GLU A 10 -3.00 -3.40 10.76
C GLU A 10 -2.15 -2.52 11.66
N PHE A 11 -2.32 -1.21 11.50
CA PHE A 11 -1.62 -0.21 12.30
C PHE A 11 -2.60 0.83 12.79
N THR A 12 -2.54 1.19 14.06
CA THR A 12 -3.31 2.32 14.59
C THR A 12 -2.52 3.60 14.31
N MET A 13 -3.17 4.57 13.68
CA MET A 13 -2.52 5.80 13.24
C MET A 13 -3.07 6.99 14.02
N LYS A 14 -2.17 7.88 14.44
CA LYS A 14 -2.57 9.14 15.08
C LYS A 14 -2.64 10.24 14.02
N SER A 15 -3.62 10.11 13.14
CA SER A 15 -3.80 11.04 12.03
C SER A 15 -5.27 11.08 11.65
N SER A 16 -5.68 12.13 10.94
CA SER A 16 -7.02 12.16 10.37
C SER A 16 -7.09 11.24 9.15
N VAL A 17 -8.30 10.78 8.84
CA VAL A 17 -8.56 9.97 7.64
C VAL A 17 -8.05 10.68 6.39
N LYS A 18 -8.32 11.98 6.28
CA LYS A 18 -7.95 12.77 5.11
C LYS A 18 -6.43 12.88 4.94
N ILE A 19 -5.71 13.16 6.03
CA ILE A 19 -4.25 13.25 5.99
C ILE A 19 -3.65 11.88 5.67
N LEU A 20 -4.16 10.82 6.29
CA LEU A 20 -3.68 9.48 6.03
C LEU A 20 -3.87 9.10 4.57
N TYR A 21 -5.04 9.37 4.00
CA TYR A 21 -5.29 9.08 2.60
C TYR A 21 -4.29 9.80 1.67
N GLN A 22 -3.94 11.05 1.99
CA GLN A 22 -2.94 11.79 1.24
C GLN A 22 -1.56 11.09 1.31
N CYS A 23 -1.21 10.54 2.46
CA CYS A 23 0.04 9.79 2.63
C CYS A 23 0.08 8.50 1.81
N LEU A 24 -1.08 7.97 1.42
CA LEU A 24 -1.19 6.71 0.68
C LEU A 24 -1.37 6.91 -0.82
N SER A 25 -1.75 8.09 -1.25
CA SER A 25 -2.21 8.33 -2.62
C SER A 25 -1.45 9.42 -3.37
N THR A 26 -0.47 10.06 -2.75
CA THR A 26 0.30 11.12 -3.40
C THR A 26 1.78 10.78 -3.45
N SER A 27 2.46 11.38 -4.44
CA SER A 27 3.91 11.23 -4.59
C SER A 27 4.65 11.67 -3.33
N GLY A 28 4.32 12.85 -2.82
CA GLY A 28 4.96 13.38 -1.62
C GLY A 28 4.69 12.55 -0.40
N GLY A 29 3.45 12.11 -0.21
CA GLY A 29 3.08 11.28 0.93
C GLY A 29 3.81 9.95 0.95
N LEU A 30 3.78 9.22 -0.16
CA LEU A 30 4.43 7.92 -0.26
C LEU A 30 5.96 8.03 -0.20
N SER A 31 6.54 9.13 -0.69
CA SER A 31 7.99 9.34 -0.60
C SER A 31 8.48 9.54 0.82
N GLU A 32 7.61 9.90 1.75
CA GLU A 32 7.99 10.12 3.14
C GLU A 32 8.12 8.81 3.93
N TRP A 33 7.39 7.76 3.52
CA TRP A 33 7.35 6.55 4.34
C TRP A 33 7.44 5.23 3.58
N PHE A 34 7.04 5.20 2.32
CA PHE A 34 6.89 3.93 1.59
C PHE A 34 8.09 3.61 0.72
N ALA A 35 8.65 4.60 0.04
CA ALA A 35 9.78 4.41 -0.87
C ALA A 35 10.71 5.62 -0.78
N ASP A 36 11.92 5.49 -1.31
CA ASP A 36 12.90 6.58 -1.32
C ASP A 36 12.42 7.74 -2.18
N ASP A 37 11.81 7.42 -3.30
CA ASP A 37 11.20 8.41 -4.18
C ASP A 37 9.98 7.81 -4.86
N VAL A 38 8.95 8.64 -5.08
CA VAL A 38 7.71 8.21 -5.71
C VAL A 38 7.23 9.28 -6.67
N THR A 39 6.84 8.86 -7.86
CA THR A 39 6.19 9.73 -8.83
C THR A 39 4.87 9.09 -9.23
N ILE A 40 3.77 9.81 -9.06
CA ILE A 40 2.44 9.35 -9.48
C ILE A 40 1.90 10.32 -10.53
N LYS A 41 1.51 9.78 -11.68
CA LYS A 41 0.95 10.57 -12.76
C LYS A 41 -0.04 9.72 -13.55
N ASN A 42 -1.27 10.21 -13.72
CA ASN A 42 -2.31 9.54 -14.52
C ASN A 42 -2.53 8.08 -14.08
N ASP A 43 -2.65 7.86 -12.76
CA ASP A 43 -2.86 6.54 -12.16
C ASP A 43 -1.73 5.56 -12.43
N GLN A 44 -0.54 6.05 -12.78
CA GLN A 44 0.68 5.27 -12.86
C GLN A 44 1.65 5.75 -11.79
N ALA A 45 2.30 4.83 -11.12
CA ALA A 45 3.22 5.12 -10.04
C ALA A 45 4.60 4.53 -10.35
N LYS A 46 5.65 5.28 -10.02
CA LYS A 46 7.02 4.79 -10.04
C LYS A 46 7.57 4.89 -8.63
N PHE A 47 8.05 3.77 -8.12
CA PHE A 47 8.64 3.69 -6.79
C PHE A 47 10.13 3.41 -6.94
N GLU A 48 10.96 4.15 -6.22
CA GLU A 48 12.40 3.94 -6.19
C GLU A 48 12.85 3.53 -4.79
N TRP A 49 13.54 2.39 -4.71
CA TRP A 49 14.16 1.89 -3.49
C TRP A 49 15.62 1.54 -3.80
N ASP A 50 16.57 2.17 -3.10
CA ASP A 50 18.01 1.88 -3.24
C ASP A 50 18.49 1.87 -4.71
N GLY A 51 17.97 2.81 -5.52
CA GLY A 51 18.32 2.91 -6.92
C GLY A 51 17.56 1.98 -7.85
N ASN A 52 16.73 1.09 -7.31
CA ASN A 52 15.86 0.22 -8.11
C ASN A 52 14.51 0.88 -8.31
N VAL A 53 14.04 0.88 -9.56
CA VAL A 53 12.75 1.49 -9.90
C VAL A 53 11.75 0.40 -10.23
N GLU A 54 10.59 0.46 -9.59
CA GLU A 54 9.46 -0.42 -9.87
C GLU A 54 8.26 0.42 -10.27
N GLU A 55 7.49 -0.05 -11.23
CA GLU A 55 6.31 0.64 -11.71
C GLU A 55 5.06 -0.09 -11.31
N ALA A 56 4.02 0.68 -11.02
CA ALA A 56 2.71 0.15 -10.66
C ALA A 56 1.62 1.00 -11.30
N LYS A 57 0.41 0.48 -11.27
CA LYS A 57 -0.77 1.25 -11.69
C LYS A 57 -1.80 1.24 -10.57
N VAL A 58 -2.62 2.27 -10.52
CA VAL A 58 -3.74 2.32 -9.59
C VAL A 58 -4.88 1.50 -10.20
N LEU A 59 -5.28 0.43 -9.54
CA LEU A 59 -6.39 -0.43 -9.99
C LEU A 59 -7.73 0.13 -9.58
N ALA A 60 -7.82 0.66 -8.36
CA ALA A 60 -9.05 1.19 -7.81
C ALA A 60 -8.72 2.13 -6.67
N LYS A 61 -9.58 3.10 -6.43
CA LYS A 61 -9.44 4.00 -5.30
C LYS A 61 -10.78 4.60 -4.93
N LYS A 62 -10.94 4.90 -3.64
CA LYS A 62 -12.07 5.66 -3.16
C LYS A 62 -11.55 6.63 -2.11
N ARG A 63 -11.76 7.91 -2.35
CA ARG A 63 -11.21 8.98 -1.51
C ARG A 63 -11.51 8.75 -0.04
N ASP A 64 -10.49 8.87 0.80
CA ASP A 64 -10.53 8.72 2.25
C ASP A 64 -10.89 7.30 2.73
N GLU A 65 -10.95 6.32 1.83
CA GLU A 65 -11.28 4.93 2.19
C GLU A 65 -10.20 3.94 1.79
N PHE A 66 -9.77 3.94 0.53
CA PHE A 66 -8.73 3.00 0.10
C PHE A 66 -8.10 3.42 -1.22
N ILE A 67 -6.91 2.85 -1.46
CA ILE A 67 -6.28 2.88 -2.78
C ILE A 67 -5.59 1.54 -3.01
N ARG A 68 -5.77 0.98 -4.20
CA ARG A 68 -5.21 -0.31 -4.59
C ARG A 68 -4.28 -0.13 -5.75
N TYR A 69 -3.06 -0.66 -5.61
CA TYR A 69 -2.03 -0.62 -6.63
C TYR A 69 -1.72 -2.03 -7.11
N GLN A 70 -1.29 -2.14 -8.35
CA GLN A 70 -0.74 -3.40 -8.86
C GLN A 70 0.60 -3.11 -9.53
N MET A 71 1.64 -3.82 -9.13
CA MET A 71 2.94 -3.73 -9.79
C MET A 71 2.81 -4.23 -11.23
N LEU A 72 3.55 -3.64 -12.16
CA LEU A 72 3.50 -4.07 -13.55
C LEU A 72 3.93 -5.53 -13.72
N ASP A 73 4.85 -6.00 -12.87
CA ASP A 73 5.29 -7.40 -12.88
C ASP A 73 4.17 -8.36 -12.51
N ASP A 74 3.14 -7.89 -11.82
CA ASP A 74 1.97 -8.68 -11.44
C ASP A 74 0.79 -8.50 -12.39
N GLU A 75 0.97 -7.75 -13.48
CA GLU A 75 -0.09 -7.51 -14.45
C GLU A 75 -0.58 -8.83 -15.06
N GLY A 76 -1.90 -8.99 -15.13
CA GLY A 76 -2.51 -10.22 -15.58
C GLY A 76 -2.71 -11.27 -14.51
N THR A 77 -2.25 -11.00 -13.27
CA THR A 77 -2.49 -11.85 -12.11
C THR A 77 -3.53 -11.21 -11.20
N ASP A 78 -3.90 -11.92 -10.14
CA ASP A 78 -4.80 -11.39 -9.10
C ASP A 78 -4.04 -10.70 -7.97
N TYR A 79 -2.73 -10.54 -8.10
CA TYR A 79 -1.92 -9.94 -7.05
C TYR A 79 -1.97 -8.41 -7.10
N PHE A 80 -2.02 -7.79 -5.91
CA PHE A 80 -2.07 -6.35 -5.75
C PHE A 80 -1.57 -5.98 -4.35
N PHE A 81 -1.39 -4.70 -4.07
CA PHE A 81 -1.29 -4.23 -2.69
C PHE A 81 -2.30 -3.09 -2.50
N GLU A 82 -2.90 -3.06 -1.34
CA GLU A 82 -3.97 -2.12 -1.03
C GLU A 82 -3.76 -1.49 0.33
N PHE A 83 -3.98 -0.19 0.39
CA PHE A 83 -4.02 0.55 1.64
C PHE A 83 -5.47 0.91 1.91
N ARG A 84 -5.99 0.48 3.05
CA ARG A 84 -7.37 0.72 3.43
C ARG A 84 -7.44 1.40 4.78
N ILE A 85 -8.31 2.40 4.88
CA ILE A 85 -8.49 3.20 6.09
C ILE A 85 -9.81 2.83 6.73
N LYS A 86 -9.79 2.52 8.03
CA LYS A 86 -11.01 2.26 8.79
C LYS A 86 -10.97 3.06 10.09
N THR A 87 -12.12 3.56 10.51
CA THR A 87 -12.27 4.25 11.78
C THR A 87 -13.02 3.35 12.74
N ASP A 88 -12.48 3.17 13.95
CA ASP A 88 -13.16 2.40 14.98
C ASP A 88 -14.38 3.19 15.46
N PRO A 89 -15.60 2.64 15.34
CA PRO A 89 -16.81 3.37 15.73
C PRO A 89 -16.93 3.63 17.23
N LEU A 90 -16.20 2.88 18.05
CA LEU A 90 -16.26 3.04 19.50
C LEU A 90 -15.25 4.06 20.02
N THR A 91 -14.02 4.02 19.52
CA THR A 91 -12.93 4.86 20.01
C THR A 91 -12.65 6.07 19.13
N GLY A 92 -13.05 6.02 17.85
CA GLY A 92 -12.71 7.03 16.86
C GLY A 92 -11.28 6.89 16.33
N ASP A 93 -10.56 5.86 16.74
CA ASP A 93 -9.20 5.64 16.25
C ASP A 93 -9.19 5.31 14.77
N VAL A 94 -8.18 5.82 14.08
CA VAL A 94 -7.99 5.56 12.65
C VAL A 94 -7.00 4.40 12.50
N GLY A 95 -7.42 3.39 11.75
CA GLY A 95 -6.58 2.23 11.45
C GLY A 95 -6.17 2.21 9.99
N LEU A 96 -4.92 1.86 9.75
CA LEU A 96 -4.40 1.59 8.41
C LEU A 96 -4.29 0.07 8.23
N PHE A 97 -4.95 -0.45 7.21
CA PHE A 97 -4.88 -1.86 6.84
C PHE A 97 -4.12 -1.97 5.54
N ILE A 98 -3.06 -2.77 5.55
CA ILE A 98 -2.26 -3.02 4.36
C ILE A 98 -2.50 -4.47 3.94
N ILE A 99 -2.96 -4.63 2.70
CA ILE A 99 -3.19 -5.95 2.11
C ILE A 99 -2.14 -6.12 1.01
N ASP A 100 -1.40 -7.21 1.06
CA ASP A 100 -0.36 -7.51 0.09
C ASP A 100 -0.33 -9.00 -0.19
N PHE A 101 0.44 -9.39 -1.17
CA PHE A 101 0.68 -10.80 -1.51
C PHE A 101 2.19 -11.04 -1.50
N ALA A 102 2.60 -12.07 -0.79
CA ALA A 102 4.00 -12.41 -0.64
C ALA A 102 4.20 -13.91 -0.71
N GLU A 103 5.40 -14.34 -1.09
CA GLU A 103 5.78 -15.73 -1.05
C GLU A 103 5.91 -16.16 0.41
N GLU A 104 5.84 -17.47 0.66
CA GLU A 104 5.82 -18.00 2.02
C GLU A 104 6.98 -17.48 2.89
N ASP A 105 8.19 -17.44 2.34
CA ASP A 105 9.36 -16.96 3.07
C ASP A 105 9.25 -15.47 3.43
N GLU A 106 8.69 -14.68 2.52
CA GLU A 106 8.47 -13.26 2.75
C GLU A 106 7.39 -13.00 3.80
N VAL A 107 6.37 -13.86 3.87
CA VAL A 107 5.32 -13.75 4.87
C VAL A 107 5.90 -13.87 6.28
N GLU A 108 6.79 -14.83 6.50
CA GLU A 108 7.43 -14.99 7.81
C GLU A 108 8.27 -13.78 8.19
N GLU A 109 9.06 -13.24 7.27
CA GLU A 109 9.85 -12.03 7.51
C GLU A 109 8.96 -10.85 7.89
N GLN A 110 7.88 -10.64 7.16
CA GLN A 110 6.97 -9.52 7.42
C GLN A 110 6.27 -9.64 8.77
N ARG A 111 5.96 -10.85 9.20
CA ARG A 111 5.33 -11.07 10.51
C ARG A 111 6.27 -10.80 11.68
N MET A 112 7.57 -10.84 11.45
CA MET A 112 8.56 -10.55 12.49
C MET A 112 8.80 -9.05 12.66
N LEU A 113 8.32 -8.25 11.76
CA LEU A 113 8.42 -6.81 11.83
C LEU A 113 7.27 -6.23 12.68
#